data_eaccc0a917cd30f6313dc7e40ff2203d
#
_entry.id   eaccc0a917cd30f6313dc7e40ff2203d
#
_cell.length_a   1.000
_cell.length_b   1.000
_cell.length_c   1.000
_cell.angle_alpha   90.00
_cell.angle_beta   90.00
_cell.angle_gamma   90.00
#
_symmetry.space_group_name_H-M   'P 1'
#
loop_
_entity.id
_entity.type
_entity.pdbx_description
1 polymer ?
#
loop_
_entity_poly.entity_id
_entity_poly.type
_entity_poly.pdbx_seq_one_letter_code
_entity_poly.pdbx_strand_id
1 'polypeptide(L)'
;PNLDHNPNTGGMGGFSPHPWLDGELKDKIMKKIAIPTVRGFREATGHSYVGVIYFGLMISEEREPSVLEINVRLGDPEAQVILPRLETDFFQLSEALLDGNLGSQTLSWSKDYCLGICAISGRAIKPLTSGTAGGGERPGYPGEHYTNMPISGLEKVDPEVLVYHNGTAFGQDAARKKRLFTTGGRVLTLVARGESLAQ
;
A
#
# COMPACT_ATOMS: atom_id res chain seq x y z
N PRO A 1 11.99 21.99 -0.14
CA PRO A 1 12.60 20.81 -0.73
C PRO A 1 12.20 20.79 -2.19
N ASN A 2 13.18 20.73 -3.07
CA ASN A 2 12.93 20.65 -4.51
C ASN A 2 12.30 19.29 -4.80
N LEU A 3 11.01 19.27 -5.06
CA LEU A 3 10.24 18.04 -5.36
C LEU A 3 10.73 17.36 -6.65
N ASP A 4 11.41 18.10 -7.51
CA ASP A 4 11.90 17.63 -8.82
C ASP A 4 13.07 16.63 -8.75
N HIS A 5 13.64 16.37 -7.57
CA HIS A 5 14.78 15.48 -7.39
C HIS A 5 14.53 14.34 -6.39
N ASN A 6 13.31 14.17 -5.89
CA ASN A 6 13.00 13.05 -5.01
C ASN A 6 12.77 11.79 -5.85
N PRO A 7 13.50 10.70 -5.59
CA PRO A 7 13.27 9.45 -6.28
C PRO A 7 11.87 8.89 -5.98
N ASN A 8 11.28 8.21 -6.96
CA ASN A 8 10.01 7.54 -6.78
C ASN A 8 10.11 6.44 -5.72
N THR A 9 9.05 6.26 -4.94
CA THR A 9 8.93 5.19 -3.94
C THR A 9 7.92 4.15 -4.39
N GLY A 10 7.95 2.97 -3.79
CA GLY A 10 6.90 1.95 -3.98
C GLY A 10 5.61 2.22 -3.20
N GLY A 11 5.42 3.45 -2.70
CA GLY A 11 4.33 3.83 -1.81
C GLY A 11 4.77 3.91 -0.35
N MET A 12 4.38 4.99 0.33
CA MET A 12 4.78 5.30 1.70
C MET A 12 3.60 5.25 2.67
N GLY A 13 2.44 4.86 2.18
CA GLY A 13 1.20 4.79 2.91
C GLY A 13 0.02 5.09 2.00
N GLY A 14 -1.16 5.07 2.57
CA GLY A 14 -2.40 5.36 1.86
C GLY A 14 -3.58 5.44 2.81
N PHE A 15 -4.72 5.78 2.29
CA PHE A 15 -5.97 5.75 3.03
C PHE A 15 -7.13 5.29 2.15
N SER A 16 -8.17 4.78 2.77
CA SER A 16 -9.38 4.29 2.09
C SER A 16 -10.60 4.50 3.01
N PRO A 17 -11.79 4.90 2.47
CA PRO A 17 -12.08 5.24 1.08
C PRO A 17 -11.52 6.62 0.69
N HIS A 18 -11.32 6.82 -0.63
CA HIS A 18 -10.95 8.13 -1.11
C HIS A 18 -12.21 9.01 -1.23
N PRO A 19 -12.27 10.21 -0.58
CA PRO A 19 -13.48 11.01 -0.50
C PRO A 19 -13.94 11.56 -1.87
N TRP A 20 -13.04 11.67 -2.84
CA TRP A 20 -13.38 12.18 -4.19
C TRP A 20 -13.81 11.07 -5.16
N LEU A 21 -13.70 9.80 -4.76
CA LEU A 21 -14.12 8.67 -5.59
C LEU A 21 -15.62 8.44 -5.43
N ASP A 22 -16.40 9.22 -6.14
CA ASP A 22 -17.84 9.04 -6.26
C ASP A 22 -18.22 8.10 -7.41
N GLY A 23 -19.53 7.89 -7.59
CA GLY A 23 -20.05 7.00 -8.64
C GLY A 23 -19.68 7.46 -10.05
N GLU A 24 -19.69 8.77 -10.32
CA GLU A 24 -19.36 9.32 -11.63
C GLU A 24 -17.90 9.06 -12.00
N LEU A 25 -16.96 9.36 -11.10
CA LEU A 25 -15.53 9.12 -11.32
C LEU A 25 -15.24 7.62 -11.44
N LYS A 26 -15.88 6.79 -10.61
CA LYS A 26 -15.76 5.34 -10.70
C LYS A 26 -16.22 4.82 -12.07
N ASP A 27 -17.38 5.27 -12.56
CA ASP A 27 -17.90 4.89 -13.87
C ASP A 27 -16.98 5.35 -15.00
N LYS A 28 -16.42 6.55 -14.89
CA LYS A 28 -15.44 7.07 -15.84
C LYS A 28 -14.19 6.19 -15.90
N ILE A 29 -13.62 5.83 -14.75
CA ILE A 29 -12.46 4.93 -14.65
C ILE A 29 -12.79 3.56 -15.25
N MET A 30 -13.93 2.99 -14.90
CA MET A 30 -14.36 1.70 -15.45
C MET A 30 -14.47 1.73 -16.97
N LYS A 31 -15.13 2.75 -17.54
CA LYS A 31 -15.37 2.86 -18.98
C LYS A 31 -14.12 3.21 -19.78
N LYS A 32 -13.27 4.10 -19.26
CA LYS A 32 -12.08 4.59 -19.98
C LYS A 32 -10.84 3.73 -19.78
N ILE A 33 -10.71 3.03 -18.66
CA ILE A 33 -9.48 2.33 -18.28
C ILE A 33 -9.73 0.84 -18.05
N ALA A 34 -10.51 0.46 -17.04
CA ALA A 34 -10.57 -0.92 -16.58
C ALA A 34 -11.14 -1.86 -17.66
N ILE A 35 -12.31 -1.54 -18.21
CA ILE A 35 -12.95 -2.37 -19.24
C ILE A 35 -12.11 -2.46 -20.52
N PRO A 36 -11.58 -1.35 -21.08
CA PRO A 36 -10.69 -1.42 -22.24
C PRO A 36 -9.42 -2.23 -21.99
N THR A 37 -8.81 -2.13 -20.79
CA THR A 37 -7.62 -2.90 -20.44
C THR A 37 -7.89 -4.40 -20.47
N VAL A 38 -8.95 -4.87 -19.81
CA VAL A 38 -9.30 -6.30 -19.77
C VAL A 38 -9.69 -6.80 -21.17
N ARG A 39 -10.41 -5.99 -21.95
CA ARG A 39 -10.76 -6.33 -23.33
C ARG A 39 -9.51 -6.46 -24.20
N GLY A 40 -8.62 -5.44 -24.16
CA GLY A 40 -7.37 -5.45 -24.93
C GLY A 40 -6.45 -6.62 -24.55
N PHE A 41 -6.40 -6.99 -23.27
CA PHE A 41 -5.69 -8.20 -22.84
C PHE A 41 -6.25 -9.45 -23.54
N ARG A 42 -7.57 -9.62 -23.56
CA ARG A 42 -8.23 -10.75 -24.21
C ARG A 42 -7.97 -10.77 -25.73
N GLU A 43 -8.07 -9.61 -26.38
CA GLU A 43 -7.81 -9.48 -27.82
C GLU A 43 -6.34 -9.83 -28.17
N ALA A 44 -5.41 -9.37 -27.34
CA ALA A 44 -3.97 -9.60 -27.57
C ALA A 44 -3.51 -11.04 -27.26
N THR A 45 -4.13 -11.70 -26.27
CA THR A 45 -3.65 -13.00 -25.76
C THR A 45 -4.55 -14.18 -26.12
N GLY A 46 -5.80 -13.92 -26.49
CA GLY A 46 -6.84 -14.96 -26.65
C GLY A 46 -7.40 -15.49 -25.33
N HIS A 47 -6.93 -15.00 -24.16
CA HIS A 47 -7.33 -15.49 -22.85
C HIS A 47 -8.12 -14.44 -22.06
N SER A 48 -9.08 -14.89 -21.25
CA SER A 48 -9.74 -14.02 -20.27
C SER A 48 -8.79 -13.76 -19.11
N TYR A 49 -8.74 -12.51 -18.63
CA TYR A 49 -8.01 -12.19 -17.42
C TYR A 49 -8.79 -12.66 -16.19
N VAL A 50 -8.13 -13.41 -15.32
CA VAL A 50 -8.67 -13.85 -14.02
C VAL A 50 -7.69 -13.43 -12.94
N GLY A 51 -8.12 -12.59 -12.01
CA GLY A 51 -7.26 -12.09 -10.94
C GLY A 51 -7.54 -10.63 -10.57
N VAL A 52 -6.60 -10.03 -9.86
CA VAL A 52 -6.65 -8.63 -9.42
C VAL A 52 -5.83 -7.77 -10.37
N ILE A 53 -6.40 -6.66 -10.82
CA ILE A 53 -5.67 -5.59 -11.49
C ILE A 53 -5.71 -4.37 -10.59
N TYR A 54 -4.54 -3.82 -10.31
CA TYR A 54 -4.37 -2.55 -9.63
C TYR A 54 -3.94 -1.49 -10.65
N PHE A 55 -4.68 -0.39 -10.70
CA PHE A 55 -4.37 0.77 -11.53
C PHE A 55 -3.88 1.90 -10.63
N GLY A 56 -2.61 2.30 -10.77
CA GLY A 56 -2.13 3.59 -10.26
C GLY A 56 -2.64 4.70 -11.19
N LEU A 57 -3.47 5.58 -10.66
CA LEU A 57 -4.11 6.63 -11.44
C LEU A 57 -3.76 8.02 -10.91
N MET A 58 -3.56 8.96 -11.83
CA MET A 58 -3.58 10.39 -11.53
C MET A 58 -4.93 10.95 -12.00
N ILE A 59 -5.60 11.68 -11.10
CA ILE A 59 -6.87 12.35 -11.42
C ILE A 59 -6.59 13.84 -11.52
N SER A 60 -6.89 14.46 -12.67
CA SER A 60 -6.74 15.90 -12.86
C SER A 60 -7.82 16.71 -12.12
N GLU A 61 -7.68 18.04 -12.09
CA GLU A 61 -8.70 18.94 -11.54
C GLU A 61 -10.04 18.82 -12.26
N GLU A 62 -10.01 18.53 -13.57
CA GLU A 62 -11.19 18.28 -14.39
C GLU A 62 -11.75 16.86 -14.22
N ARG A 63 -11.23 16.10 -13.24
CA ARG A 63 -11.63 14.72 -12.93
C ARG A 63 -11.41 13.75 -14.10
N GLU A 64 -10.32 13.96 -14.85
CA GLU A 64 -9.90 13.03 -15.91
C GLU A 64 -8.84 12.07 -15.35
N PRO A 65 -9.08 10.74 -15.46
CA PRO A 65 -8.12 9.74 -15.00
C PRO A 65 -7.04 9.47 -16.04
N SER A 66 -5.79 9.49 -15.62
CA SER A 66 -4.62 9.07 -16.39
C SER A 66 -3.92 7.90 -15.70
N VAL A 67 -3.52 6.89 -16.47
CA VAL A 67 -2.83 5.71 -15.93
C VAL A 67 -1.35 6.03 -15.72
N LEU A 68 -0.86 5.81 -14.51
CA LEU A 68 0.54 5.87 -14.16
C LEU A 68 1.20 4.50 -14.28
N GLU A 69 0.53 3.47 -13.73
CA GLU A 69 1.01 2.09 -13.75
C GLU A 69 -0.15 1.09 -13.70
N ILE A 70 0.12 -0.12 -14.17
CA ILE A 70 -0.79 -1.27 -14.06
C ILE A 70 -0.04 -2.40 -13.38
N ASN A 71 -0.62 -2.96 -12.32
CA ASN A 71 -0.09 -4.09 -11.60
C ASN A 71 -1.10 -5.25 -11.61
N VAL A 72 -0.61 -6.48 -11.75
CA VAL A 72 -1.43 -7.72 -11.79
C VAL A 72 -1.52 -8.38 -10.41
N ARG A 73 -1.62 -7.58 -9.38
CA ARG A 73 -1.71 -7.94 -7.97
C ARG A 73 -2.40 -6.83 -7.18
N LEU A 74 -2.70 -7.09 -5.92
CA LEU A 74 -3.08 -6.03 -4.98
C LEU A 74 -1.92 -5.03 -4.81
N GLY A 75 -2.25 -3.77 -4.60
CA GLY A 75 -1.28 -2.73 -4.29
C GLY A 75 -0.60 -2.97 -2.93
N ASP A 76 0.59 -2.45 -2.77
CA ASP A 76 1.33 -2.41 -1.50
C ASP A 76 1.94 -1.00 -1.37
N PRO A 77 1.40 -0.13 -0.49
CA PRO A 77 0.63 -0.44 0.73
C PRO A 77 -0.90 -0.32 0.61
N GLU A 78 -1.50 -0.33 -0.57
CA GLU A 78 -2.94 -0.10 -0.75
C GLU A 78 -3.81 -1.25 -0.22
N ALA A 79 -3.37 -2.50 -0.37
CA ALA A 79 -4.09 -3.66 0.17
C ALA A 79 -4.31 -3.53 1.68
N GLN A 80 -3.32 -3.02 2.40
CA GLN A 80 -3.33 -2.88 3.85
C GLN A 80 -4.39 -1.88 4.35
N VAL A 81 -4.83 -0.95 3.51
CA VAL A 81 -5.89 0.02 3.85
C VAL A 81 -7.24 -0.29 3.20
N ILE A 82 -7.26 -1.20 2.22
CA ILE A 82 -8.49 -1.60 1.51
C ILE A 82 -9.09 -2.85 2.16
N LEU A 83 -8.29 -3.91 2.33
CA LEU A 83 -8.79 -5.21 2.80
C LEU A 83 -9.38 -5.17 4.22
N PRO A 84 -8.87 -4.40 5.19
CA PRO A 84 -9.51 -4.30 6.51
C PRO A 84 -10.92 -3.71 6.48
N ARG A 85 -11.31 -3.05 5.40
CA ARG A 85 -12.66 -2.52 5.20
C ARG A 85 -13.59 -3.48 4.48
N LEU A 86 -13.06 -4.54 3.87
CA LEU A 86 -13.86 -5.54 3.17
C LEU A 86 -14.56 -6.43 4.19
N GLU A 87 -15.90 -6.40 4.21
CA GLU A 87 -16.75 -7.24 5.08
C GLU A 87 -17.13 -8.56 4.41
N THR A 88 -17.13 -8.58 3.08
CA THR A 88 -17.34 -9.81 2.33
C THR A 88 -16.15 -10.74 2.49
N ASP A 89 -16.39 -12.01 2.74
CA ASP A 89 -15.33 -13.01 2.90
C ASP A 89 -14.45 -13.11 1.64
N PHE A 90 -13.17 -12.82 1.81
CA PHE A 90 -12.22 -12.79 0.71
C PHE A 90 -11.97 -14.18 0.10
N PHE A 91 -12.12 -15.25 0.90
CA PHE A 91 -12.01 -16.61 0.40
C PHE A 91 -13.18 -16.96 -0.53
N GLN A 92 -14.41 -16.63 -0.14
CA GLN A 92 -15.60 -16.82 -1.00
C GLN A 92 -15.49 -16.02 -2.31
N LEU A 93 -14.96 -14.79 -2.25
CA LEU A 93 -14.71 -14.00 -3.45
C LEU A 93 -13.67 -14.67 -4.37
N SER A 94 -12.64 -15.27 -3.78
CA SER A 94 -11.60 -15.97 -4.53
C SER A 94 -12.14 -17.24 -5.20
N GLU A 95 -12.97 -17.99 -4.52
CA GLU A 95 -13.67 -19.17 -5.11
C GLU A 95 -14.57 -18.71 -6.27
N ALA A 96 -15.44 -17.71 -6.04
CA ALA A 96 -16.32 -17.18 -7.07
C ALA A 96 -15.56 -16.63 -8.29
N LEU A 97 -14.37 -16.05 -8.08
CA LEU A 97 -13.50 -15.61 -9.16
C LEU A 97 -12.98 -16.78 -10.00
N LEU A 98 -12.52 -17.86 -9.37
CA LEU A 98 -12.01 -19.06 -10.04
C LEU A 98 -13.12 -19.79 -10.80
N ASP A 99 -14.32 -19.82 -10.25
CA ASP A 99 -15.49 -20.45 -10.85
C ASP A 99 -16.16 -19.60 -11.95
N GLY A 100 -15.60 -18.39 -12.22
CA GLY A 100 -16.16 -17.47 -13.20
C GLY A 100 -17.50 -16.84 -12.78
N ASN A 101 -17.84 -16.90 -11.50
CA ASN A 101 -19.12 -16.47 -10.93
C ASN A 101 -19.02 -15.20 -10.06
N LEU A 102 -17.93 -14.47 -10.14
CA LEU A 102 -17.70 -13.26 -9.34
C LEU A 102 -18.80 -12.19 -9.54
N GLY A 103 -19.39 -12.13 -10.73
CA GLY A 103 -20.46 -11.18 -11.06
C GLY A 103 -21.74 -11.36 -10.26
N SER A 104 -21.96 -12.52 -9.63
CA SER A 104 -23.10 -12.79 -8.73
C SER A 104 -22.85 -12.34 -7.28
N GLN A 105 -21.60 -11.98 -6.95
CA GLN A 105 -21.22 -11.58 -5.60
C GLN A 105 -21.48 -10.09 -5.36
N THR A 106 -21.97 -9.78 -4.17
CA THR A 106 -22.13 -8.39 -3.71
C THR A 106 -21.02 -8.10 -2.72
N LEU A 107 -20.25 -7.04 -3.00
CA LEU A 107 -19.18 -6.58 -2.09
C LEU A 107 -19.78 -5.68 -1.01
N SER A 108 -19.60 -6.07 0.25
CA SER A 108 -19.90 -5.24 1.42
C SER A 108 -18.62 -4.62 1.97
N TRP A 109 -18.70 -3.34 2.29
CA TRP A 109 -17.57 -2.54 2.77
C TRP A 109 -17.93 -1.77 4.03
N SER A 110 -17.07 -1.81 5.04
CA SER A 110 -17.16 -0.90 6.18
C SER A 110 -17.16 0.57 5.72
N LYS A 111 -17.91 1.40 6.42
CA LYS A 111 -17.93 2.85 6.21
C LYS A 111 -16.72 3.54 6.84
N ASP A 112 -16.00 2.85 7.72
CA ASP A 112 -14.82 3.39 8.38
C ASP A 112 -13.73 3.75 7.38
N TYR A 113 -12.91 4.68 7.77
CA TYR A 113 -11.66 4.99 7.10
C TYR A 113 -10.54 4.10 7.64
N CYS A 114 -9.63 3.72 6.75
CA CYS A 114 -8.34 3.15 7.11
C CYS A 114 -7.25 4.09 6.63
N LEU A 115 -6.30 4.40 7.51
CA LEU A 115 -5.08 5.15 7.20
C LEU A 115 -3.88 4.27 7.49
N GLY A 116 -3.02 4.08 6.50
CA GLY A 116 -1.79 3.31 6.62
C GLY A 116 -0.56 4.18 6.43
N ILE A 117 0.43 3.99 7.30
CA ILE A 117 1.74 4.66 7.22
C ILE A 117 2.82 3.60 7.16
N CYS A 118 3.70 3.71 6.17
CA CYS A 118 4.82 2.81 6.00
C CYS A 118 6.03 3.30 6.81
N ALA A 119 6.48 2.50 7.76
CA ALA A 119 7.75 2.68 8.45
C ALA A 119 8.89 2.20 7.54
N ILE A 120 9.84 3.09 7.28
CA ILE A 120 10.97 2.81 6.39
C ILE A 120 12.29 2.68 7.14
N SER A 121 13.22 1.94 6.55
CA SER A 121 14.60 1.83 7.05
C SER A 121 15.46 2.98 6.53
N GLY A 122 16.26 3.57 7.41
CA GLY A 122 17.43 4.34 7.00
C GLY A 122 17.42 5.85 7.13
N ARG A 123 16.60 6.48 7.94
CA ARG A 123 16.90 7.85 8.39
C ARG A 123 16.60 8.00 9.87
N ALA A 124 17.65 7.92 10.71
CA ALA A 124 17.49 8.41 12.06
C ALA A 124 17.27 9.92 11.99
N ILE A 125 16.05 10.38 12.25
CA ILE A 125 15.78 11.79 12.54
C ILE A 125 16.41 12.05 13.91
N LYS A 126 17.69 12.38 13.91
CA LYS A 126 18.23 13.12 15.06
C LYS A 126 17.65 14.54 14.94
N PRO A 127 17.07 15.09 16.02
CA PRO A 127 16.78 16.52 16.05
C PRO A 127 18.06 17.25 15.62
N LEU A 128 17.93 18.23 14.75
CA LEU A 128 19.02 19.15 14.40
C LEU A 128 19.40 19.93 15.69
N THR A 129 20.22 19.30 16.53
CA THR A 129 21.00 20.08 17.50
C THR A 129 22.11 20.74 16.71
N SER A 130 22.04 22.05 16.69
CA SER A 130 22.97 23.01 16.08
C SER A 130 24.39 22.49 15.97
N GLY A 131 24.97 22.59 14.74
CA GLY A 131 26.37 22.94 14.59
C GLY A 131 27.33 21.89 14.04
N THR A 132 26.90 20.91 13.23
CA THR A 132 27.83 20.20 12.35
C THR A 132 27.27 20.07 10.96
N ALA A 133 27.63 20.99 10.09
CA ALA A 133 27.46 20.91 8.66
C ALA A 133 28.40 19.81 8.11
N GLY A 134 28.00 18.57 8.21
CA GLY A 134 28.57 17.45 7.51
C GLY A 134 27.48 16.93 6.57
N GLY A 135 27.35 17.53 5.38
CA GLY A 135 26.39 17.17 4.34
C GLY A 135 26.76 15.87 3.64
N GLY A 136 26.73 14.74 4.35
CA GLY A 136 26.67 13.42 3.75
C GLY A 136 25.20 13.00 3.65
N GLU A 137 24.70 12.71 2.45
CA GLU A 137 23.43 12.03 2.27
C GLU A 137 23.46 10.74 3.09
N ARG A 138 22.61 10.66 4.10
CA ARG A 138 22.50 9.43 4.89
C ARG A 138 21.64 8.45 4.11
N PRO A 139 22.07 7.18 4.00
CA PRO A 139 21.29 6.16 3.32
C PRO A 139 19.87 6.07 3.92
N GLY A 140 18.89 5.76 3.09
CA GLY A 140 17.51 5.61 3.47
C GLY A 140 16.63 5.33 2.27
N TYR A 141 15.54 4.56 2.50
CA TYR A 141 14.56 4.26 1.47
C TYR A 141 14.01 5.57 0.84
N PRO A 142 13.90 5.68 -0.52
CA PRO A 142 14.05 4.61 -1.52
C PRO A 142 15.49 4.37 -2.01
N GLY A 143 16.48 5.12 -1.53
CA GLY A 143 17.89 4.86 -1.82
C GLY A 143 18.48 3.72 -0.99
N GLU A 144 19.80 3.71 -0.82
CA GLU A 144 20.45 2.72 0.03
C GLU A 144 19.90 2.78 1.45
N HIS A 145 19.56 1.64 2.00
CA HIS A 145 18.92 1.52 3.31
C HIS A 145 19.57 0.41 4.13
N TYR A 146 19.46 0.53 5.46
CA TYR A 146 20.01 -0.46 6.38
C TYR A 146 19.12 -1.70 6.45
N THR A 147 19.76 -2.88 6.40
CA THR A 147 19.14 -4.17 6.71
C THR A 147 19.73 -4.74 7.99
N ASN A 148 19.15 -5.82 8.50
CA ASN A 148 19.57 -6.47 9.74
C ASN A 148 19.56 -5.56 10.98
N MET A 149 18.75 -4.52 10.98
CA MET A 149 18.52 -3.68 12.16
C MET A 149 17.44 -4.30 13.03
N PRO A 150 17.67 -4.45 14.34
CA PRO A 150 16.66 -5.03 15.23
C PRO A 150 15.44 -4.11 15.35
N ILE A 151 14.25 -4.72 15.30
CA ILE A 151 12.98 -4.05 15.49
C ILE A 151 12.50 -4.31 16.91
N SER A 152 12.09 -3.26 17.60
CA SER A 152 11.55 -3.33 18.98
C SER A 152 10.36 -2.37 19.11
N GLY A 153 9.57 -2.55 20.17
CA GLY A 153 8.45 -1.67 20.48
C GLY A 153 7.12 -2.10 19.86
N LEU A 154 7.06 -3.20 19.12
CA LEU A 154 5.79 -3.71 18.57
C LEU A 154 4.80 -4.08 19.69
N GLU A 155 5.29 -4.47 20.84
CA GLU A 155 4.51 -4.76 22.05
C GLU A 155 3.85 -3.52 22.68
N LYS A 156 4.23 -2.32 22.22
CA LYS A 156 3.69 -1.02 22.67
C LYS A 156 2.71 -0.40 21.69
N VAL A 157 2.54 -1.02 20.52
CA VAL A 157 1.58 -0.57 19.53
C VAL A 157 0.18 -0.83 20.10
N ASP A 158 -0.72 0.13 19.92
CA ASP A 158 -2.11 -0.01 20.31
C ASP A 158 -2.71 -1.26 19.66
N PRO A 159 -3.40 -2.15 20.40
CA PRO A 159 -4.00 -3.37 19.86
C PRO A 159 -5.00 -3.14 18.71
N GLU A 160 -5.57 -1.95 18.59
CA GLU A 160 -6.47 -1.60 17.49
C GLU A 160 -5.73 -1.23 16.20
N VAL A 161 -4.41 -0.99 16.27
CA VAL A 161 -3.57 -0.72 15.11
C VAL A 161 -3.09 -2.03 14.50
N LEU A 162 -3.42 -2.25 13.23
CA LEU A 162 -2.94 -3.40 12.47
C LEU A 162 -1.48 -3.16 12.06
N VAL A 163 -0.64 -4.14 12.30
CA VAL A 163 0.78 -4.10 11.94
C VAL A 163 1.04 -5.14 10.86
N TYR A 164 1.34 -4.66 9.65
CA TYR A 164 1.71 -5.50 8.53
C TYR A 164 3.21 -5.53 8.35
N HIS A 165 3.76 -6.74 8.16
CA HIS A 165 5.17 -6.98 7.92
C HIS A 165 5.47 -6.87 6.42
N ASN A 166 6.36 -5.92 6.06
CA ASN A 166 6.86 -5.77 4.70
C ASN A 166 8.27 -6.38 4.61
N GLY A 167 9.30 -5.57 4.85
CA GLY A 167 10.69 -6.03 4.83
C GLY A 167 11.20 -6.43 6.23
N THR A 168 10.73 -7.55 6.76
CA THR A 168 11.13 -8.06 8.07
C THR A 168 11.38 -9.56 8.05
N ALA A 169 12.28 -10.04 8.93
CA ALA A 169 12.48 -11.46 9.17
C ALA A 169 12.88 -11.71 10.63
N PHE A 170 12.57 -12.90 11.14
CA PHE A 170 13.10 -13.35 12.41
C PHE A 170 14.56 -13.79 12.27
N GLY A 171 15.39 -13.39 13.21
CA GLY A 171 16.78 -13.78 13.35
C GLY A 171 17.17 -13.94 14.82
N GLN A 172 18.45 -14.13 15.08
CA GLN A 172 19.00 -14.18 16.43
C GLN A 172 19.90 -12.96 16.67
N ASP A 173 19.75 -12.32 17.80
CA ASP A 173 20.68 -11.28 18.26
C ASP A 173 22.02 -11.89 18.77
N ALA A 174 22.94 -11.04 19.17
CA ALA A 174 24.24 -11.46 19.69
C ALA A 174 24.13 -12.38 20.94
N ALA A 175 23.01 -12.29 21.67
CA ALA A 175 22.71 -13.14 22.81
C ALA A 175 21.93 -14.42 22.43
N ARG A 176 21.83 -14.74 21.14
CA ARG A 176 21.06 -15.87 20.56
C ARG A 176 19.56 -15.82 20.86
N LYS A 177 19.02 -14.66 21.21
CA LYS A 177 17.57 -14.48 21.41
C LYS A 177 16.91 -14.22 20.07
N LYS A 178 15.75 -14.86 19.84
CA LYS A 178 14.93 -14.64 18.65
C LYS A 178 14.40 -13.20 18.65
N ARG A 179 14.68 -12.46 17.61
CA ARG A 179 14.22 -11.08 17.39
C ARG A 179 13.80 -10.85 15.96
N LEU A 180 13.05 -9.77 15.74
CA LEU A 180 12.67 -9.30 14.42
C LEU A 180 13.72 -8.30 13.92
N PHE A 181 14.08 -8.41 12.64
CA PHE A 181 15.07 -7.56 11.97
C PHE A 181 14.51 -7.02 10.66
N THR A 182 15.03 -5.86 10.23
CA THR A 182 14.75 -5.29 8.92
C THR A 182 15.44 -6.09 7.82
N THR A 183 14.73 -6.36 6.70
CA THR A 183 15.27 -7.02 5.51
C THR A 183 15.08 -6.21 4.24
N GLY A 184 14.36 -5.08 4.31
CA GLY A 184 14.06 -4.22 3.18
C GLY A 184 13.86 -2.76 3.58
N GLY A 185 13.70 -1.91 2.59
CA GLY A 185 13.55 -0.48 2.78
C GLY A 185 12.20 -0.08 3.39
N ARG A 186 11.09 -0.66 2.93
CA ARG A 186 9.78 -0.59 3.59
C ARG A 186 9.71 -1.73 4.60
N VAL A 187 9.59 -1.40 5.87
CA VAL A 187 9.77 -2.34 6.98
C VAL A 187 8.43 -2.86 7.49
N LEU A 188 7.56 -1.95 7.87
CA LEU A 188 6.24 -2.23 8.42
C LEU A 188 5.23 -1.24 7.83
N THR A 189 3.98 -1.65 7.74
CA THR A 189 2.87 -0.73 7.51
C THR A 189 1.94 -0.79 8.72
N LEU A 190 1.75 0.34 9.38
CA LEU A 190 0.82 0.48 10.51
C LEU A 190 -0.48 1.06 9.98
N VAL A 191 -1.59 0.42 10.29
CA VAL A 191 -2.91 0.84 9.81
C VAL A 191 -3.86 1.03 10.97
N ALA A 192 -4.41 2.22 11.07
CA ALA A 192 -5.49 2.55 11.99
C ALA A 192 -6.83 2.63 11.25
N ARG A 193 -7.92 2.31 11.98
CA ARG A 193 -9.30 2.49 11.53
C ARG A 193 -9.98 3.55 12.37
N GLY A 194 -10.90 4.30 11.76
CA GLY A 194 -11.68 5.30 12.46
C GLY A 194 -12.90 5.74 11.65
N GLU A 195 -13.86 6.39 12.32
CA GLU A 195 -15.07 6.90 11.67
C GLU A 195 -14.79 8.09 10.74
N SER A 196 -13.61 8.69 10.87
CA SER A 196 -13.16 9.80 10.03
C SER A 196 -11.63 9.79 9.86
N LEU A 197 -11.12 10.51 8.86
CA LEU A 197 -9.67 10.72 8.67
C LEU A 197 -9.05 11.66 9.72
N ALA A 198 -9.86 12.30 10.57
CA ALA A 198 -9.40 13.22 11.62
C ALA A 198 -9.23 12.54 13.00
N GLN A 199 -9.59 11.28 13.11
CA GLN A 199 -9.28 10.43 14.27
C GLN A 199 -7.91 9.82 14.14
#